data_0b3b114b08592718be429f398eaa2f17
#
_entry.id   0b3b114b08592718be429f398eaa2f17
#
_cell.length_a   1.000
_cell.length_b   1.000
_cell.length_c   1.000
_cell.angle_alpha   90.00
_cell.angle_beta   90.00
_cell.angle_gamma   90.00
#
_symmetry.space_group_name_H-M   'P 1'
#
loop_
_entity.id
_entity.type
_entity.pdbx_description
1 polymer ?
#
loop_
_entity_poly.entity_id
_entity_poly.type
_entity_poly.pdbx_seq_one_letter_code
_entity_poly.pdbx_strand_id
1 'polypeptide(L)'
;MSRRPGNPARRFGESGSIPFAGSLHQKSRSSPFLSVGLVVVGSLLLIGYSYSGSGIPVFINFLFISLDSCGLSCTLEAQTAIPILKKAYGDSMRKVLHVGPDTCSVVSKLFKEEDVEAWGVEPYEIEDADANCRSLMRKGIVRVNDIKFPLPYREKSFNLVIVSDALDYLSPKYLNRTLPDLARVSSDGLVIFAGYPGQQRAKVAELSRFGKPAKLRSASWWIRYFVQTGLEENEAAIKKFEQAASKRSYKPSCQIFHLSAYH
;
A
#
# COMPACT_ATOMS: atom_id res chain seq x y z
N MET A 1 22.06 -5.59 -61.12
CA MET A 1 20.89 -5.42 -62.01
C MET A 1 19.75 -5.04 -61.09
N SER A 2 19.42 -3.76 -61.03
CA SER A 2 18.33 -3.09 -61.76
C SER A 2 16.98 -3.49 -61.15
N ARG A 3 16.06 -2.65 -60.70
CA ARG A 3 15.76 -1.21 -60.78
C ARG A 3 14.64 -0.88 -59.78
N ARG A 4 14.66 0.26 -59.12
CA ARG A 4 13.46 1.00 -58.75
C ARG A 4 12.80 1.57 -60.00
N PRO A 5 11.51 1.89 -60.03
CA PRO A 5 10.95 3.19 -59.61
C PRO A 5 9.54 3.04 -59.03
N GLY A 6 8.79 4.05 -58.54
CA GLY A 6 8.79 5.48 -58.58
C GLY A 6 7.44 5.98 -58.09
N ASN A 7 7.43 7.07 -57.39
CA ASN A 7 6.26 7.82 -56.91
C ASN A 7 5.60 8.56 -58.10
N PRO A 8 4.31 8.93 -58.04
CA PRO A 8 4.00 10.29 -58.29
C PRO A 8 3.01 10.95 -57.33
N ALA A 9 3.36 12.20 -56.99
CA ALA A 9 2.53 13.21 -56.44
C ALA A 9 1.62 13.85 -57.48
N ARG A 10 0.64 14.64 -56.94
CA ARG A 10 -0.15 15.77 -57.46
C ARG A 10 -1.65 15.59 -57.18
N ARG A 11 -2.47 16.56 -56.84
CA ARG A 11 -2.42 18.03 -57.07
C ARG A 11 -3.44 18.74 -56.17
N PHE A 12 -3.12 19.98 -55.86
CA PHE A 12 -3.87 21.15 -55.51
C PHE A 12 -5.31 21.32 -56.00
N GLY A 13 -6.07 22.12 -55.23
CA GLY A 13 -7.27 22.84 -55.59
C GLY A 13 -7.83 23.47 -54.29
N GLU A 14 -7.55 24.52 -53.91
CA GLU A 14 -7.78 25.96 -54.03
C GLU A 14 -9.26 26.37 -54.00
N SER A 15 -9.53 27.26 -53.04
CA SER A 15 -10.37 28.46 -53.10
C SER A 15 -11.79 28.40 -52.55
N GLY A 16 -12.07 29.35 -51.62
CA GLY A 16 -13.42 29.77 -51.26
C GLY A 16 -13.53 30.46 -49.90
N SER A 17 -13.01 31.66 -49.81
CA SER A 17 -13.52 32.89 -49.13
C SER A 17 -14.41 32.81 -47.89
N ILE A 18 -13.98 33.63 -46.91
CA ILE A 18 -14.60 34.14 -45.69
C ILE A 18 -15.84 35.00 -46.01
N PRO A 19 -16.86 35.13 -45.10
CA PRO A 19 -16.88 36.32 -44.28
C PRO A 19 -17.37 36.14 -42.81
N PHE A 20 -16.67 36.83 -41.93
CA PHE A 20 -17.05 37.84 -40.93
C PHE A 20 -18.33 37.66 -40.09
N ALA A 21 -18.07 37.84 -38.77
CA ALA A 21 -18.88 38.53 -37.76
C ALA A 21 -19.95 37.76 -36.98
N GLY A 22 -19.75 37.78 -35.70
CA GLY A 22 -20.78 37.42 -34.72
C GLY A 22 -20.25 37.29 -33.31
N SER A 23 -19.81 38.43 -32.74
CA SER A 23 -19.63 38.58 -31.30
C SER A 23 -20.95 38.33 -30.59
N LEU A 24 -21.07 37.25 -29.87
CA LEU A 24 -22.14 37.06 -28.88
C LEU A 24 -21.55 36.96 -27.49
N HIS A 25 -21.58 38.07 -26.81
CA HIS A 25 -21.47 38.21 -25.37
C HIS A 25 -22.48 37.30 -24.70
N GLN A 26 -22.05 36.15 -24.22
CA GLN A 26 -22.89 35.27 -23.40
C GLN A 26 -22.84 35.78 -21.97
N LYS A 27 -23.79 36.65 -21.65
CA LYS A 27 -24.11 37.10 -20.31
C LYS A 27 -24.51 35.92 -19.46
N SER A 28 -23.61 35.49 -18.57
CA SER A 28 -23.85 34.48 -17.56
C SER A 28 -25.01 34.96 -16.66
N ARG A 29 -26.21 34.43 -16.89
CA ARG A 29 -27.32 34.53 -15.94
C ARG A 29 -27.03 33.58 -14.81
N SER A 30 -26.50 34.07 -13.71
CA SER A 30 -26.51 33.36 -12.44
C SER A 30 -27.97 33.06 -12.06
N SER A 31 -28.31 31.79 -12.00
CA SER A 31 -29.64 31.32 -11.58
C SER A 31 -29.90 31.80 -10.14
N PRO A 32 -31.01 32.50 -9.87
CA PRO A 32 -31.32 32.97 -8.52
C PRO A 32 -31.49 31.83 -7.51
N PHE A 33 -31.68 30.61 -7.98
CA PHE A 33 -31.78 29.39 -7.12
C PHE A 33 -30.46 28.97 -6.47
N LEU A 34 -29.31 29.29 -7.09
CA LEU A 34 -28.01 28.98 -6.50
C LEU A 34 -27.68 29.89 -5.31
N SER A 35 -28.05 31.17 -5.39
CA SER A 35 -27.83 32.14 -4.28
C SER A 35 -28.76 31.87 -3.10
N VAL A 36 -30.01 31.47 -3.35
CA VAL A 36 -30.97 31.11 -2.30
C VAL A 36 -30.53 29.85 -1.59
N GLY A 37 -30.05 28.84 -2.33
CA GLY A 37 -29.52 27.59 -1.75
C GLY A 37 -28.34 27.82 -0.80
N LEU A 38 -27.42 28.72 -1.18
CA LEU A 38 -26.24 29.06 -0.36
C LEU A 38 -26.62 29.80 0.93
N VAL A 39 -27.62 30.71 0.85
CA VAL A 39 -28.12 31.43 2.03
C VAL A 39 -28.85 30.51 2.99
N VAL A 40 -29.65 29.59 2.49
CA VAL A 40 -30.38 28.62 3.34
C VAL A 40 -29.41 27.66 4.05
N VAL A 41 -28.41 27.13 3.35
CA VAL A 41 -27.39 26.26 3.95
C VAL A 41 -26.55 27.02 4.97
N GLY A 42 -26.15 28.26 4.66
CA GLY A 42 -25.39 29.12 5.57
C GLY A 42 -26.19 29.45 6.84
N SER A 43 -27.51 29.72 6.71
CA SER A 43 -28.38 30.02 7.85
C SER A 43 -28.58 28.78 8.74
N LEU A 44 -28.73 27.59 8.17
CA LEU A 44 -28.85 26.35 8.94
C LEU A 44 -27.57 26.00 9.70
N LEU A 45 -26.41 26.31 9.11
CA LEU A 45 -25.12 26.14 9.78
C LEU A 45 -24.92 27.11 10.96
N LEU A 46 -25.37 28.35 10.81
CA LEU A 46 -25.31 29.37 11.87
C LEU A 46 -26.29 29.06 13.03
N ILE A 47 -27.49 28.57 12.70
CA ILE A 47 -28.48 28.15 13.71
C ILE A 47 -27.95 26.91 14.45
N GLY A 48 -27.38 25.92 13.76
CA GLY A 48 -26.74 24.75 14.37
C GLY A 48 -25.59 25.12 15.32
N TYR A 49 -24.82 26.14 14.96
CA TYR A 49 -23.72 26.65 15.79
C TYR A 49 -24.22 27.37 17.05
N SER A 50 -25.33 28.10 16.96
CA SER A 50 -25.90 28.86 18.08
C SER A 50 -26.64 27.98 19.09
N TYR A 51 -27.14 26.79 18.70
CA TYR A 51 -27.82 25.86 19.58
C TYR A 51 -26.90 24.84 20.24
N SER A 52 -25.65 24.68 19.81
CA SER A 52 -24.68 23.76 20.36
C SER A 52 -23.80 24.43 21.43
N GLY A 53 -24.44 24.86 22.50
CA GLY A 53 -23.75 25.22 23.72
C GLY A 53 -23.31 23.97 24.47
N SER A 54 -22.18 23.39 24.12
CA SER A 54 -21.27 22.55 24.91
C SER A 54 -20.31 21.83 23.98
N GLY A 55 -19.08 22.31 23.98
CA GLY A 55 -17.93 21.93 23.20
C GLY A 55 -17.72 20.48 22.84
N ILE A 56 -17.90 20.19 21.59
CA ILE A 56 -17.07 19.27 20.79
C ILE A 56 -17.14 19.82 19.36
N PRO A 57 -16.03 20.15 18.71
CA PRO A 57 -16.07 20.74 17.37
C PRO A 57 -16.52 19.67 16.34
N VAL A 58 -17.67 19.88 15.75
CA VAL A 58 -18.25 19.09 14.63
C VAL A 58 -17.35 19.12 13.37
N PHE A 59 -16.25 19.84 13.41
CA PHE A 59 -15.24 19.93 12.33
C PHE A 59 -14.46 18.61 12.11
N ILE A 60 -14.48 17.66 13.04
CA ILE A 60 -13.73 16.41 12.90
C ILE A 60 -14.43 15.43 11.96
N ASN A 61 -15.75 15.48 11.81
CA ASN A 61 -16.45 14.55 10.93
C ASN A 61 -16.41 14.91 9.43
N PHE A 62 -16.09 16.15 9.07
CA PHE A 62 -15.97 16.51 7.65
C PHE A 62 -14.58 16.21 7.05
N LEU A 63 -13.57 16.03 7.91
CA LEU A 63 -12.23 15.62 7.47
C LEU A 63 -12.10 14.10 7.25
N PHE A 64 -13.04 13.31 7.79
CA PHE A 64 -13.04 11.85 7.60
C PHE A 64 -13.67 11.38 6.29
N ILE A 65 -14.39 12.23 5.54
CA ILE A 65 -15.06 11.83 4.28
C ILE A 65 -14.12 11.93 3.06
N SER A 66 -12.94 12.52 3.20
CA SER A 66 -11.96 12.62 2.10
C SER A 66 -10.84 11.59 2.11
N LEU A 67 -10.90 10.59 3.01
CA LEU A 67 -9.88 9.54 3.13
C LEU A 67 -10.21 8.25 2.33
N ASP A 68 -11.36 8.19 1.67
CA ASP A 68 -11.76 7.03 0.86
C ASP A 68 -11.06 6.94 -0.51
N SER A 69 -10.10 7.81 -0.79
CA SER A 69 -9.27 7.72 -2.00
C SER A 69 -7.86 7.20 -1.74
N CYS A 70 -7.51 6.91 -0.49
CA CYS A 70 -6.25 6.23 -0.18
C CYS A 70 -6.47 4.73 -0.38
N GLY A 71 -6.09 4.22 -1.55
CA GLY A 71 -6.19 2.80 -1.89
C GLY A 71 -5.65 1.93 -0.77
N LEU A 72 -6.33 0.82 -0.52
CA LEU A 72 -6.07 -0.11 0.57
C LEU A 72 -4.59 -0.54 0.57
N SER A 73 -3.87 -0.29 1.65
CA SER A 73 -2.49 -0.71 1.84
C SER A 73 -2.41 -1.82 2.89
N CYS A 74 -1.80 -2.94 2.52
CA CYS A 74 -1.55 -4.02 3.48
C CYS A 74 -0.43 -3.68 4.47
N THR A 75 0.34 -2.64 4.23
CA THR A 75 1.30 -2.11 5.21
C THR A 75 0.58 -1.47 6.41
N LEU A 76 -0.51 -0.74 6.18
CA LEU A 76 -1.34 -0.22 7.28
C LEU A 76 -2.01 -1.35 8.05
N GLU A 77 -2.45 -2.39 7.34
CA GLU A 77 -2.98 -3.62 7.96
C GLU A 77 -1.92 -4.30 8.83
N ALA A 78 -0.70 -4.47 8.32
CA ALA A 78 0.41 -5.04 9.09
C ALA A 78 0.68 -4.24 10.37
N GLN A 79 0.67 -2.91 10.30
CA GLN A 79 0.80 -2.05 11.47
C GLN A 79 -0.31 -2.29 12.50
N THR A 80 -1.54 -2.48 12.04
CA THR A 80 -2.69 -2.73 12.92
C THR A 80 -2.61 -4.10 13.57
N ALA A 81 -2.06 -5.08 12.87
CA ALA A 81 -1.91 -6.45 13.33
C ALA A 81 -0.75 -6.66 14.32
N ILE A 82 0.23 -5.73 14.45
CA ILE A 82 1.41 -5.88 15.31
C ILE A 82 1.06 -6.37 16.73
N PRO A 83 0.12 -5.76 17.49
CA PRO A 83 -0.19 -6.22 18.84
C PRO A 83 -0.86 -7.60 18.88
N ILE A 84 -1.45 -8.05 17.79
CA ILE A 84 -2.06 -9.37 17.63
C ILE A 84 -0.96 -10.38 17.34
N LEU A 85 -0.03 -10.03 16.43
CA LEU A 85 1.15 -10.83 16.12
C LEU A 85 2.02 -11.04 17.36
N LYS A 86 2.24 -9.99 18.18
CA LYS A 86 2.99 -10.11 19.45
C LYS A 86 2.38 -11.16 20.36
N LYS A 87 1.04 -11.22 20.46
CA LYS A 87 0.33 -12.25 21.23
C LYS A 87 0.42 -13.65 20.60
N ALA A 88 0.42 -13.75 19.29
CA ALA A 88 0.47 -15.02 18.57
C ALA A 88 1.88 -15.64 18.60
N TYR A 89 2.89 -14.81 18.41
CA TYR A 89 4.28 -15.27 18.26
C TYR A 89 5.11 -15.17 19.56
N GLY A 90 4.71 -14.33 20.52
CA GLY A 90 5.40 -14.20 21.81
C GLY A 90 6.90 -13.93 21.65
N ASP A 91 7.74 -14.83 22.17
CA ASP A 91 9.20 -14.73 22.11
C ASP A 91 9.78 -14.81 20.69
N SER A 92 9.08 -15.47 19.76
CA SER A 92 9.45 -15.47 18.35
C SER A 92 9.30 -14.10 17.68
N MET A 93 8.88 -13.07 18.41
CA MET A 93 8.81 -11.68 17.92
C MET A 93 9.86 -10.78 18.58
N ARG A 94 11.01 -11.32 18.95
CA ARG A 94 12.11 -10.53 19.54
C ARG A 94 12.88 -9.75 18.50
N LYS A 95 13.28 -10.40 17.39
CA LYS A 95 13.99 -9.77 16.28
C LYS A 95 13.14 -9.85 15.04
N VAL A 96 12.58 -8.73 14.61
CA VAL A 96 11.63 -8.67 13.52
C VAL A 96 12.21 -7.89 12.35
N LEU A 97 12.12 -8.46 11.15
CA LEU A 97 12.37 -7.75 9.90
C LEU A 97 11.05 -7.45 9.24
N HIS A 98 10.78 -6.19 8.95
CA HIS A 98 9.70 -5.80 8.06
C HIS A 98 10.23 -5.54 6.64
N VAL A 99 9.55 -6.09 5.63
CA VAL A 99 9.88 -5.90 4.20
C VAL A 99 8.63 -5.39 3.48
N GLY A 100 8.69 -4.16 3.01
CA GLY A 100 7.56 -3.57 2.31
C GLY A 100 7.63 -2.05 2.24
N PRO A 101 6.68 -1.43 1.52
CA PRO A 101 6.59 0.03 1.47
C PRO A 101 6.27 0.60 2.85
N ASP A 102 6.67 1.84 3.07
CA ASP A 102 6.47 2.57 4.33
C ASP A 102 7.01 1.82 5.57
N THR A 103 8.14 1.12 5.37
CA THR A 103 8.75 0.28 6.41
C THR A 103 9.17 1.08 7.64
N CYS A 104 9.50 2.37 7.50
CA CYS A 104 9.84 3.23 8.64
C CYS A 104 8.71 3.33 9.65
N SER A 105 7.47 3.46 9.19
CA SER A 105 6.27 3.53 10.03
C SER A 105 6.03 2.21 10.76
N VAL A 106 6.20 1.08 10.07
CA VAL A 106 6.06 -0.26 10.67
C VAL A 106 7.12 -0.51 11.73
N VAL A 107 8.39 -0.24 11.41
CA VAL A 107 9.51 -0.37 12.36
C VAL A 107 9.31 0.50 13.58
N SER A 108 8.87 1.75 13.39
CA SER A 108 8.58 2.66 14.51
C SER A 108 7.45 2.15 15.41
N LYS A 109 6.50 1.41 14.84
CA LYS A 109 5.41 0.79 15.60
C LYS A 109 5.86 -0.48 16.32
N LEU A 110 6.71 -1.29 15.68
CA LEU A 110 7.32 -2.47 16.30
C LEU A 110 8.15 -2.10 17.54
N PHE A 111 8.88 -1.00 17.52
CA PHE A 111 9.65 -0.50 18.68
C PHE A 111 8.78 -0.07 19.86
N LYS A 112 7.46 0.05 19.70
CA LYS A 112 6.54 0.34 20.82
C LYS A 112 6.10 -0.93 21.56
N GLU A 113 6.33 -2.09 20.96
CA GLU A 113 6.07 -3.37 21.62
C GLU A 113 7.25 -3.73 22.55
N GLU A 114 6.92 -4.29 23.69
CA GLU A 114 7.90 -4.70 24.69
C GLU A 114 8.80 -5.82 24.15
N ASP A 115 10.11 -5.71 24.43
CA ASP A 115 11.13 -6.68 24.02
C ASP A 115 11.19 -6.98 22.51
N VAL A 116 10.91 -5.99 21.65
CA VAL A 116 11.00 -6.12 20.20
C VAL A 116 12.14 -5.26 19.66
N GLU A 117 13.09 -5.92 19.01
CA GLU A 117 14.07 -5.28 18.13
C GLU A 117 13.56 -5.37 16.68
N ALA A 118 13.59 -4.28 15.94
CA ALA A 118 13.02 -4.23 14.61
C ALA A 118 13.99 -3.66 13.57
N TRP A 119 13.93 -4.21 12.38
CA TRP A 119 14.62 -3.73 11.18
C TRP A 119 13.64 -3.63 10.02
N GLY A 120 14.01 -2.84 9.02
CA GLY A 120 13.18 -2.65 7.84
C GLY A 120 13.97 -2.70 6.54
N VAL A 121 13.33 -3.25 5.52
CA VAL A 121 13.74 -3.16 4.13
C VAL A 121 12.66 -2.46 3.33
N GLU A 122 13.00 -1.29 2.79
CA GLU A 122 12.17 -0.61 1.81
C GLU A 122 12.56 -1.11 0.41
N PRO A 123 11.63 -1.70 -0.34
CA PRO A 123 11.94 -2.22 -1.67
C PRO A 123 12.29 -1.16 -2.72
N TYR A 124 12.04 0.11 -2.40
CA TYR A 124 12.18 1.24 -3.31
C TYR A 124 12.81 2.44 -2.63
N GLU A 125 13.32 3.37 -3.44
CA GLU A 125 13.86 4.62 -2.92
C GLU A 125 12.80 5.43 -2.17
N ILE A 126 13.20 6.00 -1.03
CA ILE A 126 12.35 6.85 -0.20
C ILE A 126 12.69 8.30 -0.55
N GLU A 127 11.90 8.91 -1.43
CA GLU A 127 12.13 10.28 -1.89
C GLU A 127 11.84 11.31 -0.78
N ASP A 128 10.73 11.15 -0.05
CA ASP A 128 10.23 12.11 0.96
C ASP A 128 10.29 11.52 2.39
N ALA A 129 11.46 11.03 2.82
CA ALA A 129 11.63 10.52 4.17
C ALA A 129 11.43 11.63 5.21
N ASP A 130 10.58 11.38 6.21
CA ASP A 130 10.47 12.24 7.38
C ASP A 130 11.72 12.20 8.27
N ALA A 131 11.76 13.03 9.32
CA ALA A 131 12.91 13.10 10.22
C ALA A 131 13.19 11.77 10.93
N ASN A 132 12.13 11.04 11.31
CA ASN A 132 12.24 9.75 11.97
C ASN A 132 12.79 8.69 11.02
N CYS A 133 12.22 8.58 9.81
CA CYS A 133 12.67 7.65 8.79
C CYS A 133 14.15 7.90 8.42
N ARG A 134 14.55 9.17 8.21
CA ARG A 134 15.96 9.54 7.99
C ARG A 134 16.87 9.11 9.14
N SER A 135 16.39 9.18 10.39
CA SER A 135 17.14 8.70 11.55
C SER A 135 17.33 7.19 11.53
N LEU A 136 16.26 6.43 11.24
CA LEU A 136 16.30 4.97 11.14
C LEU A 136 17.25 4.51 10.02
N MET A 137 17.20 5.19 8.88
CA MET A 137 18.11 4.90 7.76
C MET A 137 19.59 5.18 8.11
N ARG A 138 19.88 6.32 8.75
CA ARG A 138 21.26 6.65 9.20
C ARG A 138 21.81 5.66 10.21
N LYS A 139 20.95 5.11 11.07
CA LYS A 139 21.32 4.06 12.03
C LYS A 139 21.48 2.68 11.38
N GLY A 140 21.17 2.52 10.10
CA GLY A 140 21.17 1.25 9.38
C GLY A 140 20.06 0.28 9.82
N ILE A 141 19.08 0.77 10.56
CA ILE A 141 17.89 -0.01 11.00
C ILE A 141 16.96 -0.23 9.81
N VAL A 142 16.73 0.82 9.03
CA VAL A 142 16.00 0.73 7.76
C VAL A 142 16.99 0.87 6.60
N ARG A 143 16.85 0.00 5.62
CA ARG A 143 17.68 -0.02 4.40
C ARG A 143 16.79 -0.06 3.17
N VAL A 144 17.21 0.63 2.13
CA VAL A 144 16.64 0.47 0.79
C VAL A 144 17.34 -0.70 0.11
N ASN A 145 16.58 -1.70 -0.34
CA ASN A 145 17.11 -2.86 -1.05
C ASN A 145 16.09 -3.48 -1.98
N ASP A 146 16.42 -3.68 -3.23
CA ASP A 146 15.54 -4.37 -4.19
C ASP A 146 15.43 -5.86 -3.84
N ILE A 147 14.25 -6.25 -3.38
CA ILE A 147 13.95 -7.62 -2.93
C ILE A 147 13.95 -8.68 -4.04
N LYS A 148 14.16 -8.30 -5.30
CA LYS A 148 14.43 -9.24 -6.39
C LYS A 148 15.83 -9.86 -6.30
N PHE A 149 16.70 -9.28 -5.47
CA PHE A 149 18.04 -9.74 -5.16
C PHE A 149 18.13 -10.22 -3.71
N PRO A 150 19.11 -11.06 -3.36
CA PRO A 150 19.29 -11.56 -2.01
C PRO A 150 19.42 -10.42 -0.99
N LEU A 151 18.73 -10.58 0.13
CA LEU A 151 18.81 -9.64 1.23
C LEU A 151 20.20 -9.69 1.88
N PRO A 152 20.78 -8.52 2.28
CA PRO A 152 22.14 -8.43 2.82
C PRO A 152 22.20 -8.85 4.30
N TYR A 153 21.50 -9.93 4.64
CA TYR A 153 21.45 -10.48 5.99
C TYR A 153 21.89 -11.96 5.98
N ARG A 154 22.47 -12.40 7.09
CA ARG A 154 22.82 -13.80 7.29
C ARG A 154 21.58 -14.65 7.49
N GLU A 155 21.70 -15.95 7.30
CA GLU A 155 20.66 -16.91 7.63
C GLU A 155 20.21 -16.75 9.08
N LYS A 156 18.90 -16.89 9.31
CA LYS A 156 18.29 -16.88 10.64
C LYS A 156 18.67 -15.66 11.49
N SER A 157 18.90 -14.50 10.83
CA SER A 157 19.22 -13.25 11.52
C SER A 157 18.05 -12.64 12.28
N PHE A 158 16.84 -13.02 11.89
CA PHE A 158 15.58 -12.53 12.47
C PHE A 158 14.72 -13.69 12.93
N ASN A 159 14.01 -13.51 14.04
CA ASN A 159 13.05 -14.52 14.46
C ASN A 159 11.85 -14.53 13.52
N LEU A 160 11.28 -13.38 13.24
CA LEU A 160 10.10 -13.24 12.39
C LEU A 160 10.36 -12.26 11.24
N VAL A 161 9.92 -12.62 10.04
CA VAL A 161 9.89 -11.71 8.89
C VAL A 161 8.44 -11.38 8.57
N ILE A 162 8.11 -10.09 8.55
CA ILE A 162 6.80 -9.57 8.17
C ILE A 162 6.93 -8.91 6.81
N VAL A 163 6.10 -9.31 5.85
CA VAL A 163 6.09 -8.76 4.50
C VAL A 163 4.73 -8.17 4.19
N SER A 164 4.70 -6.93 3.72
CA SER A 164 3.44 -6.29 3.33
C SER A 164 3.55 -5.67 1.92
N ASP A 165 2.50 -5.84 1.12
CA ASP A 165 2.34 -5.28 -0.22
C ASP A 165 3.41 -5.68 -1.25
N ALA A 166 4.67 -5.76 -0.88
CA ALA A 166 5.81 -5.88 -1.79
C ALA A 166 5.75 -7.08 -2.76
N LEU A 167 5.23 -8.22 -2.29
CA LEU A 167 5.16 -9.44 -3.11
C LEU A 167 4.09 -9.35 -4.21
N ASP A 168 3.07 -8.52 -4.04
CA ASP A 168 2.02 -8.32 -5.05
C ASP A 168 2.56 -7.70 -6.34
N TYR A 169 3.70 -7.02 -6.27
CA TYR A 169 4.35 -6.38 -7.42
C TYR A 169 5.39 -7.26 -8.10
N LEU A 170 5.70 -8.42 -7.52
CA LEU A 170 6.66 -9.34 -8.10
C LEU A 170 6.03 -10.31 -9.11
N SER A 171 6.75 -10.56 -10.21
CA SER A 171 6.41 -11.66 -11.11
C SER A 171 6.78 -13.02 -10.49
N PRO A 172 6.18 -14.14 -10.93
CA PRO A 172 6.54 -15.47 -10.43
C PRO A 172 8.04 -15.77 -10.48
N LYS A 173 8.73 -15.30 -11.53
CA LYS A 173 10.19 -15.44 -11.66
C LYS A 173 10.95 -14.85 -10.48
N TYR A 174 10.54 -13.69 -10.00
CA TYR A 174 11.18 -13.04 -8.86
C TYR A 174 10.70 -13.63 -7.53
N LEU A 175 9.41 -13.96 -7.41
CA LEU A 175 8.86 -14.62 -6.22
C LEU A 175 9.60 -15.93 -5.90
N ASN A 176 9.96 -16.73 -6.92
CA ASN A 176 10.77 -17.96 -6.76
C ASN A 176 12.13 -17.74 -6.11
N ARG A 177 12.65 -16.53 -6.13
CA ARG A 177 13.94 -16.17 -5.50
C ARG A 177 13.71 -15.45 -4.18
N THR A 178 12.74 -14.55 -4.15
CA THR A 178 12.44 -13.71 -2.98
C THR A 178 11.89 -14.53 -1.80
N LEU A 179 10.96 -15.44 -2.05
CA LEU A 179 10.35 -16.23 -0.95
C LEU A 179 11.36 -17.13 -0.22
N PRO A 180 12.21 -17.92 -0.91
CA PRO A 180 13.26 -18.67 -0.23
C PRO A 180 14.28 -17.78 0.49
N ASP A 181 14.57 -16.60 -0.04
CA ASP A 181 15.50 -15.67 0.60
C ASP A 181 14.91 -15.03 1.87
N LEU A 182 13.63 -14.69 1.87
CA LEU A 182 12.90 -14.26 3.07
C LEU A 182 12.88 -15.39 4.13
N ALA A 183 12.65 -16.63 3.71
CA ALA A 183 12.72 -17.79 4.59
C ALA A 183 14.13 -18.00 5.15
N ARG A 184 15.16 -17.85 4.33
CA ARG A 184 16.57 -18.00 4.74
C ARG A 184 16.94 -17.05 5.89
N VAL A 185 16.48 -15.80 5.86
CA VAL A 185 16.81 -14.82 6.89
C VAL A 185 15.96 -14.94 8.15
N SER A 186 14.88 -15.73 8.12
CA SER A 186 13.98 -16.00 9.25
C SER A 186 14.39 -17.29 9.98
N SER A 187 14.25 -17.32 11.32
CA SER A 187 14.40 -18.54 12.11
C SER A 187 13.08 -19.21 12.46
N ASP A 188 12.02 -18.44 12.70
CA ASP A 188 10.78 -18.95 13.31
C ASP A 188 9.58 -18.84 12.35
N GLY A 189 9.65 -17.99 11.33
CA GLY A 189 8.60 -17.93 10.31
C GLY A 189 8.46 -16.59 9.58
N LEU A 190 7.51 -16.61 8.64
CA LEU A 190 7.13 -15.44 7.85
C LEU A 190 5.64 -15.13 8.05
N VAL A 191 5.32 -13.84 8.07
CA VAL A 191 3.93 -13.37 7.98
C VAL A 191 3.80 -12.49 6.75
N ILE A 192 2.93 -12.87 5.83
CA ILE A 192 2.75 -12.17 4.56
C ILE A 192 1.37 -11.54 4.51
N PHE A 193 1.33 -10.22 4.27
CA PHE A 193 0.12 -9.46 4.03
C PHE A 193 0.02 -9.16 2.54
N ALA A 194 -0.95 -9.73 1.87
CA ALA A 194 -1.20 -9.58 0.43
C ALA A 194 -2.61 -9.09 0.15
N GLY A 195 -2.80 -8.34 -0.93
CA GLY A 195 -4.12 -7.81 -1.31
C GLY A 195 -5.07 -8.89 -1.82
N TYR A 196 -6.37 -8.66 -1.62
CA TYR A 196 -7.41 -9.52 -2.24
C TYR A 196 -7.58 -9.21 -3.72
N PRO A 197 -7.86 -10.22 -4.56
CA PRO A 197 -8.28 -9.99 -5.94
C PRO A 197 -9.47 -9.03 -6.03
N GLY A 198 -9.43 -8.09 -6.97
CA GLY A 198 -10.49 -7.12 -7.18
C GLY A 198 -10.42 -5.87 -6.29
N GLN A 199 -9.52 -5.80 -5.33
CA GLN A 199 -9.28 -4.57 -4.58
C GLN A 199 -8.66 -3.49 -5.49
N GLN A 200 -9.19 -2.27 -5.38
CA GLN A 200 -8.59 -1.11 -6.04
C GLN A 200 -7.50 -0.54 -5.14
N ARG A 201 -6.29 -0.41 -5.67
CA ARG A 201 -5.21 0.33 -5.03
C ARG A 201 -5.06 1.71 -5.68
N ALA A 202 -4.53 2.68 -4.95
CA ALA A 202 -4.30 4.02 -5.48
C ALA A 202 -3.35 3.98 -6.67
N LYS A 203 -3.89 4.18 -7.88
CA LYS A 203 -3.18 4.00 -9.15
C LYS A 203 -1.93 4.88 -9.29
N VAL A 204 -1.95 6.09 -8.75
CA VAL A 204 -0.87 7.09 -8.95
C VAL A 204 0.34 6.82 -8.05
N ALA A 205 0.10 6.53 -6.77
CA ALA A 205 1.19 6.19 -5.84
C ALA A 205 1.85 4.85 -6.18
N GLU A 206 1.07 3.94 -6.75
CA GLU A 206 1.46 2.60 -7.14
C GLU A 206 2.45 2.57 -8.33
N LEU A 207 2.18 3.37 -9.35
CA LEU A 207 3.04 3.44 -10.55
C LEU A 207 4.40 4.10 -10.27
N SER A 208 4.44 5.12 -9.40
CA SER A 208 5.68 5.83 -9.10
C SER A 208 6.68 4.98 -8.30
N ARG A 209 6.19 4.17 -7.35
CA ARG A 209 7.06 3.36 -6.48
C ARG A 209 7.47 2.03 -7.09
N PHE A 210 6.58 1.36 -7.80
CA PHE A 210 6.80 -0.02 -8.26
C PHE A 210 7.00 -0.13 -9.77
N GLY A 211 6.74 0.93 -10.52
CA GLY A 211 6.84 0.93 -11.99
C GLY A 211 5.93 -0.09 -12.68
N LYS A 212 5.10 -0.82 -11.91
CA LYS A 212 4.19 -1.87 -12.38
C LYS A 212 2.95 -1.91 -11.49
N PRO A 213 1.77 -2.23 -12.06
CA PRO A 213 0.58 -2.46 -11.26
C PRO A 213 0.71 -3.74 -10.43
N ALA A 214 0.11 -3.75 -9.23
CA ALA A 214 0.04 -4.93 -8.39
C ALA A 214 -0.71 -6.08 -9.09
N LYS A 215 -0.21 -7.29 -8.90
CA LYS A 215 -0.88 -8.53 -9.32
C LYS A 215 -1.49 -9.18 -8.10
N LEU A 216 -2.72 -8.81 -7.80
CA LEU A 216 -3.47 -9.36 -6.67
C LEU A 216 -3.91 -10.80 -6.99
N ARG A 217 -3.48 -11.74 -6.16
CA ARG A 217 -3.68 -13.18 -6.36
C ARG A 217 -4.60 -13.74 -5.29
N SER A 218 -5.33 -14.80 -5.63
CA SER A 218 -6.20 -15.48 -4.66
C SER A 218 -5.41 -16.23 -3.59
N ALA A 219 -6.02 -16.47 -2.42
CA ALA A 219 -5.41 -17.25 -1.36
C ALA A 219 -4.98 -18.64 -1.85
N SER A 220 -5.82 -19.31 -2.63
CA SER A 220 -5.50 -20.63 -3.20
C SER A 220 -4.31 -20.60 -4.17
N TRP A 221 -4.07 -19.47 -4.85
CA TRP A 221 -2.89 -19.30 -5.67
C TRP A 221 -1.65 -19.17 -4.78
N TRP A 222 -1.72 -18.34 -3.75
CA TRP A 222 -0.61 -18.13 -2.81
C TRP A 222 -0.21 -19.41 -2.10
N ILE A 223 -1.17 -20.15 -1.52
CA ILE A 223 -0.91 -21.40 -0.80
C ILE A 223 -0.19 -22.41 -1.70
N ARG A 224 -0.68 -22.63 -2.92
CA ARG A 224 0.00 -23.52 -3.87
C ARG A 224 1.41 -23.06 -4.22
N TYR A 225 1.60 -21.75 -4.31
CA TYR A 225 2.89 -21.16 -4.65
C TYR A 225 3.88 -21.28 -3.48
N PHE A 226 3.44 -21.11 -2.26
CA PHE A 226 4.26 -21.30 -1.06
C PHE A 226 4.80 -22.72 -1.00
N VAL A 227 3.96 -23.74 -1.17
CA VAL A 227 4.38 -25.14 -1.22
C VAL A 227 5.45 -25.36 -2.30
N GLN A 228 5.28 -24.78 -3.49
CA GLN A 228 6.27 -24.89 -4.57
C GLN A 228 7.62 -24.23 -4.23
N THR A 229 7.64 -23.29 -3.32
CA THR A 229 8.86 -22.56 -2.90
C THR A 229 9.42 -23.05 -1.56
N GLY A 230 8.94 -24.20 -1.05
CA GLY A 230 9.46 -24.81 0.17
C GLY A 230 8.93 -24.14 1.45
N LEU A 231 7.75 -23.56 1.39
CA LEU A 231 7.05 -22.96 2.53
C LEU A 231 5.74 -23.69 2.81
N GLU A 232 5.40 -23.82 4.08
CA GLU A 232 4.14 -24.39 4.53
C GLU A 232 3.42 -23.46 5.50
N GLU A 233 2.11 -23.62 5.62
CA GLU A 233 1.32 -22.87 6.58
C GLU A 233 1.63 -23.32 8.01
N ASN A 234 1.92 -22.35 8.88
CA ASN A 234 2.13 -22.58 10.30
C ASN A 234 0.78 -22.60 11.04
N GLU A 235 0.13 -23.76 11.08
CA GLU A 235 -1.20 -23.92 11.69
C GLU A 235 -1.24 -23.47 13.16
N ALA A 236 -0.15 -23.69 13.90
CA ALA A 236 -0.08 -23.29 15.31
C ALA A 236 -0.09 -21.77 15.46
N ALA A 237 0.63 -21.04 14.58
CA ALA A 237 0.64 -19.60 14.56
C ALA A 237 -0.70 -19.03 14.07
N ILE A 238 -1.31 -19.62 13.04
CA ILE A 238 -2.65 -19.25 12.53
C ILE A 238 -3.66 -19.33 13.68
N LYS A 239 -3.73 -20.44 14.37
CA LYS A 239 -4.69 -20.65 15.48
C LYS A 239 -4.52 -19.64 16.61
N LYS A 240 -3.27 -19.35 17.00
CA LYS A 240 -2.97 -18.35 18.03
C LYS A 240 -3.36 -16.93 17.56
N PHE A 241 -3.08 -16.62 16.28
CA PHE A 241 -3.42 -15.33 15.69
C PHE A 241 -4.93 -15.12 15.64
N GLU A 242 -5.69 -16.10 15.15
CA GLU A 242 -7.16 -16.05 15.09
C GLU A 242 -7.78 -15.87 16.48
N GLN A 243 -7.28 -16.58 17.49
CA GLN A 243 -7.73 -16.42 18.87
C GLN A 243 -7.46 -15.02 19.41
N ALA A 244 -6.29 -14.45 19.12
CA ALA A 244 -5.93 -13.10 19.54
C ALA A 244 -6.73 -12.03 18.77
N ALA A 245 -6.99 -12.26 17.48
CA ALA A 245 -7.78 -11.42 16.60
C ALA A 245 -9.25 -11.35 17.05
N SER A 246 -9.86 -12.50 17.33
CA SER A 246 -11.24 -12.60 17.83
C SER A 246 -11.45 -11.79 19.11
N LYS A 247 -10.51 -11.86 20.07
CA LYS A 247 -10.58 -11.11 21.33
C LYS A 247 -10.56 -9.60 21.14
N ARG A 248 -10.08 -9.12 19.99
CA ARG A 248 -9.98 -7.70 19.64
C ARG A 248 -10.98 -7.26 18.57
N SER A 249 -11.91 -8.15 18.18
CA SER A 249 -12.84 -7.93 17.06
C SER A 249 -12.12 -7.47 15.78
N TYR A 250 -10.89 -7.93 15.59
CA TYR A 250 -10.07 -7.57 14.44
C TYR A 250 -10.54 -8.34 13.20
N LYS A 251 -10.79 -7.59 12.13
CA LYS A 251 -11.17 -8.15 10.82
C LYS A 251 -10.13 -7.69 9.80
N PRO A 252 -9.33 -8.60 9.23
CA PRO A 252 -8.31 -8.23 8.28
C PRO A 252 -8.92 -7.74 6.96
N SER A 253 -8.36 -6.66 6.43
CA SER A 253 -8.66 -6.13 5.10
C SER A 253 -7.74 -6.67 4.02
N CYS A 254 -6.69 -7.39 4.39
CA CYS A 254 -5.77 -8.10 3.51
C CYS A 254 -5.75 -9.60 3.82
N GLN A 255 -5.28 -10.38 2.87
CA GLN A 255 -4.95 -11.79 3.10
C GLN A 255 -3.72 -11.86 4.00
N ILE A 256 -3.76 -12.68 5.05
CA ILE A 256 -2.65 -12.87 5.98
C ILE A 256 -2.26 -14.34 5.96
N PHE A 257 -0.99 -14.60 5.68
CA PHE A 257 -0.42 -15.94 5.65
C PHE A 257 0.67 -16.05 6.71
N HIS A 258 0.59 -17.08 7.53
CA HIS A 258 1.59 -17.45 8.53
C HIS A 258 2.33 -18.67 8.04
N LEU A 259 3.63 -18.55 7.78
CA LEU A 259 4.41 -19.57 7.08
C LEU A 259 5.65 -19.95 7.88
N SER A 260 6.06 -21.21 7.71
CA SER A 260 7.37 -21.74 8.13
C SER A 260 8.10 -22.33 6.93
N ALA A 261 9.42 -22.38 7.01
CA ALA A 261 10.20 -23.11 6.01
C ALA A 261 10.04 -24.62 6.26
N TYR A 262 9.96 -25.41 5.19
CA TYR A 262 10.07 -26.87 5.26
C TYR A 262 11.44 -27.22 5.84
N HIS A 263 11.43 -28.05 6.85
CA HIS A 263 12.64 -28.65 7.45
C HIS A 263 12.97 -30.00 6.84
#